data_ab7d71ab89795b1f291b8971b529154c
#
_entry.id   ab7d71ab89795b1f291b8971b529154c
#
_cell.length_a   1.000
_cell.length_b   1.000
_cell.length_c   1.000
_cell.angle_alpha   90.00
_cell.angle_beta   90.00
_cell.angle_gamma   90.00
#
_symmetry.space_group_name_H-M   'P 1'
#
loop_
_entity.id
_entity.type
_entity.pdbx_description
1 polymer ?
#
loop_
_entity_poly.entity_id
_entity_poly.type
_entity_poly.pdbx_seq_one_letter_code
_entity_poly.pdbx_strand_id
1 'polypeptide(L)'
;MRTPICALLLLFLPHALRAQAPLSYQLAYAVPGDPHIHITIIFPEPLNTPAALVMPRTYPGGYEQIPYDSFVEQLHAFSSTKKSLSVAREPDGPRWTIGEQGEHLERIEYQIDLAQMETRILPSVETSKVRPRYVGLLGYSVFAFIDGLEDRKINLHITAPQSWPILTTLNPQIPAPTAIADASAPNYYALADSEILMGPDLQLRQFLGKIPLIFAVYSETAEDLELDGQLARQALDRVQTYFADTPFRQYTVQLELLRPLLNHDYGFSQEHLDSGTFSFSSERAITAQSPQQARNVNLFNYAHHMAHSWIPKRAYGIGYFPFTWEMTPVIDTIWFNEGFGRYAAIEAIAQGLPPQEAAAFRAQQLARLRHILDTAPPFLRNMPLEVLSREASFLYASDFRTGMNVFARGALMAAEMDNEIRTKTAGKKSLQDALQALLAWSAQNHRAFQIKEMLNIFHAATNVDVQDILDHWMHPPTN
;
A
#
# COMPACT_ATOMS: atom_id res chain seq x y z
N MET A 1 -54.28 -14.96 51.14
CA MET A 1 -53.21 -15.78 50.64
C MET A 1 -52.39 -14.90 49.60
N ARG A 2 -51.20 -14.46 50.02
CA ARG A 2 -50.31 -13.67 49.15
C ARG A 2 -49.16 -14.56 48.76
N THR A 3 -49.02 -14.83 47.45
CA THR A 3 -47.93 -15.60 46.83
C THR A 3 -46.70 -14.71 46.66
N PRO A 4 -45.48 -15.09 47.07
CA PRO A 4 -44.28 -14.33 46.81
C PRO A 4 -43.76 -14.63 45.38
N ILE A 5 -43.53 -13.57 44.64
CA ILE A 5 -42.81 -13.60 43.35
C ILE A 5 -41.30 -13.64 43.63
N CYS A 6 -40.68 -14.78 43.40
CA CYS A 6 -39.21 -14.89 43.37
C CYS A 6 -38.68 -14.23 42.11
N ALA A 7 -38.02 -13.07 42.23
CA ALA A 7 -37.26 -12.45 41.18
C ALA A 7 -35.90 -13.18 41.06
N LEU A 8 -35.71 -13.87 39.95
CA LEU A 8 -34.41 -14.48 39.56
C LEU A 8 -33.50 -13.38 39.02
N LEU A 9 -32.55 -12.90 39.81
CA LEU A 9 -31.48 -12.00 39.37
C LEU A 9 -30.47 -12.84 38.56
N LEU A 10 -30.53 -12.73 37.21
CA LEU A 10 -29.47 -13.19 36.31
C LEU A 10 -28.28 -12.24 36.45
N LEU A 11 -27.27 -12.66 37.18
CA LEU A 11 -25.96 -12.02 37.21
C LEU A 11 -25.27 -12.22 35.85
N PHE A 12 -25.36 -11.21 34.97
CA PHE A 12 -24.47 -11.08 33.83
C PHE A 12 -23.07 -10.75 34.37
N LEU A 13 -22.23 -11.76 34.55
CA LEU A 13 -20.80 -11.55 34.71
C LEU A 13 -20.30 -11.02 33.37
N PRO A 14 -19.68 -9.83 33.28
CA PRO A 14 -19.00 -9.40 32.08
C PRO A 14 -17.85 -10.38 31.86
N HIS A 15 -17.91 -11.15 30.79
CA HIS A 15 -16.73 -11.84 30.29
C HIS A 15 -15.75 -10.72 29.86
N ALA A 16 -14.79 -10.44 30.75
CA ALA A 16 -13.64 -9.64 30.35
C ALA A 16 -13.00 -10.37 29.17
N LEU A 17 -13.18 -9.85 27.97
CA LEU A 17 -12.41 -10.25 26.80
C LEU A 17 -10.93 -10.06 27.19
N ARG A 18 -10.27 -11.14 27.62
CA ARG A 18 -8.82 -11.13 27.82
C ARG A 18 -8.23 -10.78 26.46
N ALA A 19 -7.61 -9.61 26.37
CA ALA A 19 -6.85 -9.25 25.18
C ALA A 19 -5.89 -10.41 24.89
N GLN A 20 -6.01 -11.00 23.72
CA GLN A 20 -5.17 -12.10 23.33
C GLN A 20 -3.72 -11.60 23.25
N ALA A 21 -2.77 -12.38 23.75
CA ALA A 21 -1.36 -12.02 23.70
C ALA A 21 -0.88 -11.87 22.24
N PRO A 22 -0.02 -10.88 21.92
CA PRO A 22 0.44 -10.64 20.57
C PRO A 22 1.26 -11.83 20.01
N LEU A 23 1.18 -12.06 18.72
CA LEU A 23 2.09 -12.96 18.01
C LEU A 23 3.50 -12.36 18.01
N SER A 24 4.54 -13.18 18.04
CA SER A 24 5.92 -12.72 17.94
C SER A 24 6.52 -13.12 16.60
N TYR A 25 6.94 -12.15 15.81
CA TYR A 25 7.69 -12.34 14.58
C TYR A 25 9.14 -11.92 14.82
N GLN A 26 10.06 -12.74 14.34
CA GLN A 26 11.48 -12.42 14.35
C GLN A 26 11.99 -12.45 12.90
N LEU A 27 12.68 -11.40 12.49
CA LEU A 27 13.37 -11.30 11.22
C LEU A 27 14.86 -11.23 11.49
N ALA A 28 15.62 -12.13 10.89
CA ALA A 28 17.07 -12.15 11.03
C ALA A 28 17.76 -12.10 9.66
N TYR A 29 18.68 -11.14 9.52
CA TYR A 29 19.62 -11.04 8.42
C TYR A 29 21.03 -10.97 9.02
N ALA A 30 21.78 -12.08 8.98
CA ALA A 30 23.02 -12.18 9.74
C ALA A 30 24.28 -11.87 8.93
N VAL A 31 24.30 -12.22 7.64
CA VAL A 31 25.50 -12.16 6.80
C VAL A 31 25.29 -11.19 5.65
N PRO A 32 26.12 -10.12 5.54
CA PRO A 32 26.04 -9.17 4.42
C PRO A 32 26.18 -9.87 3.06
N GLY A 33 25.23 -9.59 2.14
CA GLY A 33 25.21 -10.19 0.81
C GLY A 33 24.61 -11.60 0.74
N ASP A 34 24.15 -12.18 1.86
CA ASP A 34 23.36 -13.40 1.84
C ASP A 34 22.06 -13.13 1.08
N PRO A 35 21.68 -13.95 0.08
CA PRO A 35 20.41 -13.79 -0.61
C PRO A 35 19.19 -14.10 0.26
N HIS A 36 19.35 -14.71 1.43
CA HIS A 36 18.25 -15.15 2.27
C HIS A 36 18.03 -14.27 3.50
N ILE A 37 16.78 -14.14 3.88
CA ILE A 37 16.39 -13.70 5.21
C ILE A 37 15.70 -14.85 5.94
N HIS A 38 15.78 -14.82 7.28
CA HIS A 38 15.18 -15.84 8.14
C HIS A 38 14.01 -15.23 8.90
N ILE A 39 12.87 -15.91 8.89
CA ILE A 39 11.68 -15.53 9.63
C ILE A 39 11.33 -16.62 10.63
N THR A 40 11.03 -16.21 11.85
CA THR A 40 10.49 -17.09 12.90
C THR A 40 9.18 -16.50 13.41
N ILE A 41 8.14 -17.31 13.47
CA ILE A 41 6.84 -16.95 14.08
C ILE A 41 6.70 -17.77 15.36
N ILE A 42 6.49 -17.09 16.49
CA ILE A 42 6.33 -17.73 17.81
C ILE A 42 4.93 -17.39 18.33
N PHE A 43 4.22 -18.42 18.75
CA PHE A 43 2.87 -18.29 19.30
C PHE A 43 2.94 -18.17 20.83
N PRO A 44 2.30 -17.17 21.44
CA PRO A 44 2.34 -16.99 22.90
C PRO A 44 1.63 -18.12 23.65
N GLU A 45 0.71 -18.78 22.98
CA GLU A 45 0.03 -20.01 23.41
C GLU A 45 0.06 -21.00 22.26
N PRO A 46 0.36 -22.28 22.48
CA PRO A 46 0.42 -23.27 21.40
C PRO A 46 -0.93 -23.37 20.68
N LEU A 47 -0.87 -23.35 19.35
CA LEU A 47 -2.05 -23.47 18.50
C LEU A 47 -2.43 -24.93 18.29
N ASN A 48 -3.73 -25.21 18.24
CA ASN A 48 -4.22 -26.52 17.83
C ASN A 48 -3.94 -26.75 16.34
N THR A 49 -3.54 -27.95 15.99
CA THR A 49 -3.32 -28.37 14.61
C THR A 49 -4.46 -29.26 14.09
N PRO A 50 -4.68 -29.35 12.77
CA PRO A 50 -3.89 -28.70 11.72
C PRO A 50 -4.11 -27.18 11.67
N ALA A 51 -3.03 -26.43 11.45
CA ALA A 51 -3.03 -24.99 11.21
C ALA A 51 -2.61 -24.70 9.77
N ALA A 52 -3.08 -23.60 9.17
CA ALA A 52 -2.67 -23.19 7.83
C ALA A 52 -1.77 -21.96 7.89
N LEU A 53 -0.52 -22.10 7.40
CA LEU A 53 0.36 -20.97 7.10
C LEU A 53 0.11 -20.52 5.67
N VAL A 54 -0.02 -19.20 5.47
CA VAL A 54 -0.30 -18.61 4.17
C VAL A 54 0.76 -17.56 3.85
N MET A 55 1.38 -17.66 2.67
CA MET A 55 2.21 -16.59 2.11
C MET A 55 1.36 -15.78 1.13
N PRO A 56 1.35 -14.44 1.20
CA PRO A 56 0.57 -13.64 0.25
C PRO A 56 0.99 -13.90 -1.21
N ARG A 57 0.01 -13.73 -2.11
CA ARG A 57 0.22 -13.60 -3.56
C ARG A 57 -0.23 -12.25 -4.09
N THR A 58 -0.66 -11.38 -3.20
CA THR A 58 -1.18 -10.07 -3.52
C THR A 58 -0.92 -9.12 -2.35
N TYR A 59 -1.01 -7.82 -2.60
CA TYR A 59 -0.77 -6.78 -1.59
C TYR A 59 -1.71 -5.59 -1.80
N PRO A 60 -1.99 -4.81 -0.75
CA PRO A 60 -2.94 -3.70 -0.84
C PRO A 60 -2.44 -2.59 -1.77
N GLY A 61 -3.18 -2.33 -2.86
CA GLY A 61 -2.82 -1.39 -3.92
C GLY A 61 -2.16 -2.06 -5.13
N GLY A 62 -1.73 -3.32 -5.03
CA GLY A 62 -1.33 -4.13 -6.17
C GLY A 62 -2.53 -4.70 -6.91
N TYR A 63 -2.50 -4.65 -8.22
CA TYR A 63 -3.55 -5.17 -9.10
C TYR A 63 -3.01 -6.31 -9.94
N GLU A 64 -2.37 -7.25 -9.28
CA GLU A 64 -1.79 -8.45 -9.87
C GLU A 64 -1.60 -9.55 -8.82
N GLN A 65 -1.23 -10.72 -9.30
CA GLN A 65 -0.92 -11.87 -8.45
C GLN A 65 0.54 -12.26 -8.61
N ILE A 66 1.30 -12.20 -7.51
CA ILE A 66 2.74 -12.48 -7.48
C ILE A 66 3.00 -13.71 -6.61
N PRO A 67 3.72 -14.72 -7.11
CA PRO A 67 3.92 -15.98 -6.39
C PRO A 67 5.03 -15.88 -5.32
N TYR A 68 4.88 -15.02 -4.31
CA TYR A 68 5.86 -14.87 -3.22
C TYR A 68 6.10 -16.18 -2.47
N ASP A 69 5.10 -17.05 -2.40
CA ASP A 69 5.17 -18.39 -1.83
C ASP A 69 6.20 -19.32 -2.51
N SER A 70 6.57 -19.02 -3.76
CA SER A 70 7.57 -19.80 -4.49
C SER A 70 9.02 -19.55 -4.05
N PHE A 71 9.24 -18.52 -3.21
CA PHE A 71 10.55 -18.15 -2.66
C PHE A 71 10.71 -18.55 -1.18
N VAL A 72 9.69 -19.19 -0.62
CA VAL A 72 9.76 -19.77 0.74
C VAL A 72 10.56 -21.06 0.70
N GLU A 73 11.60 -21.09 1.50
CA GLU A 73 12.49 -22.24 1.63
C GLU A 73 12.63 -22.69 3.08
N GLN A 74 13.08 -23.93 3.30
CA GLN A 74 13.38 -24.49 4.62
C GLN A 74 12.29 -24.25 5.67
N LEU A 75 11.03 -24.44 5.28
CA LEU A 75 9.89 -24.28 6.18
C LEU A 75 9.82 -25.44 7.18
N HIS A 76 9.95 -25.11 8.46
CA HIS A 76 9.89 -26.04 9.58
C HIS A 76 8.90 -25.55 10.63
N ALA A 77 8.22 -26.49 11.27
CA ALA A 77 7.29 -26.20 12.36
C ALA A 77 7.59 -27.10 13.58
N PHE A 78 7.41 -26.55 14.77
CA PHE A 78 7.77 -27.20 16.03
C PHE A 78 6.69 -27.08 17.09
N SER A 79 6.53 -28.15 17.86
CA SER A 79 5.71 -28.16 19.07
C SER A 79 6.45 -27.54 20.27
N SER A 80 5.74 -27.32 21.39
CA SER A 80 6.29 -26.85 22.66
C SER A 80 7.38 -27.78 23.25
N THR A 81 7.37 -29.04 22.86
CA THR A 81 8.43 -30.02 23.22
C THR A 81 9.58 -30.06 22.22
N LYS A 82 9.62 -29.08 21.28
CA LYS A 82 10.60 -29.00 20.18
C LYS A 82 10.54 -30.18 19.20
N LYS A 83 9.48 -30.98 19.21
CA LYS A 83 9.23 -31.99 18.21
C LYS A 83 8.91 -31.34 16.89
N SER A 84 9.51 -31.78 15.78
CA SER A 84 9.13 -31.34 14.43
C SER A 84 7.72 -31.83 14.11
N LEU A 85 6.91 -30.92 13.57
CA LEU A 85 5.57 -31.20 13.06
C LEU A 85 5.61 -31.40 11.55
N SER A 86 4.62 -32.11 11.02
CA SER A 86 4.46 -32.28 9.58
C SER A 86 4.15 -30.93 8.92
N VAL A 87 4.71 -30.71 7.72
CA VAL A 87 4.45 -29.53 6.88
C VAL A 87 4.13 -30.02 5.48
N ALA A 88 2.93 -29.77 5.01
CA ALA A 88 2.47 -30.20 3.69
C ALA A 88 2.01 -28.98 2.89
N ARG A 89 2.70 -28.66 1.78
CA ARG A 89 2.29 -27.59 0.86
C ARG A 89 1.08 -28.03 0.03
N GLU A 90 0.10 -27.15 -0.11
CA GLU A 90 -0.99 -27.33 -1.06
C GLU A 90 -0.45 -27.25 -2.51
N PRO A 91 -0.88 -28.12 -3.43
CA PRO A 91 -0.32 -28.19 -4.79
C PRO A 91 -0.42 -26.88 -5.57
N ASP A 92 -1.55 -26.18 -5.47
CA ASP A 92 -1.88 -25.00 -6.30
C ASP A 92 -1.98 -23.70 -5.50
N GLY A 93 -1.87 -23.78 -4.17
CA GLY A 93 -2.06 -22.65 -3.26
C GLY A 93 -0.77 -22.11 -2.66
N PRO A 94 -0.82 -20.93 -2.05
CA PRO A 94 0.24 -20.38 -1.24
C PRO A 94 0.16 -20.85 0.22
N ARG A 95 -0.46 -22.03 0.45
CA ARG A 95 -0.76 -22.56 1.78
C ARG A 95 0.11 -23.77 2.14
N TRP A 96 0.41 -23.88 3.43
CA TRP A 96 0.99 -25.07 4.04
C TRP A 96 0.14 -25.50 5.23
N THR A 97 -0.32 -26.75 5.19
CA THR A 97 -0.95 -27.38 6.35
C THR A 97 0.14 -27.87 7.32
N ILE A 98 0.03 -27.47 8.58
CA ILE A 98 1.01 -27.75 9.63
C ILE A 98 0.40 -28.60 10.72
N GLY A 99 1.07 -29.74 11.02
CA GLY A 99 0.72 -30.66 12.08
C GLY A 99 -0.52 -31.50 11.81
N GLU A 100 -0.72 -32.50 12.66
CA GLU A 100 -1.88 -33.40 12.65
C GLU A 100 -2.82 -33.08 13.81
N GLN A 101 -4.04 -33.61 13.75
CA GLN A 101 -5.04 -33.39 14.80
C GLN A 101 -4.51 -33.88 16.17
N GLY A 102 -4.61 -33.01 17.17
CA GLY A 102 -4.16 -33.29 18.53
C GLY A 102 -2.71 -32.92 18.82
N GLU A 103 -1.97 -32.42 17.84
CA GLU A 103 -0.68 -31.78 18.07
C GLU A 103 -0.86 -30.28 18.37
N HIS A 104 0.19 -29.63 18.85
CA HIS A 104 0.18 -28.21 19.22
C HIS A 104 1.37 -27.50 18.63
N LEU A 105 1.12 -26.51 17.79
CA LEU A 105 2.12 -25.69 17.13
C LEU A 105 2.56 -24.53 18.03
N GLU A 106 3.86 -24.38 18.27
CA GLU A 106 4.45 -23.28 19.04
C GLU A 106 5.28 -22.34 18.18
N ARG A 107 5.97 -22.88 17.17
CA ARG A 107 6.93 -22.10 16.37
C ARG A 107 6.99 -22.57 14.93
N ILE A 108 7.13 -21.58 14.01
CA ILE A 108 7.41 -21.80 12.59
C ILE A 108 8.69 -21.06 12.24
N GLU A 109 9.53 -21.66 11.41
CA GLU A 109 10.76 -21.08 10.86
C GLU A 109 10.78 -21.28 9.35
N TYR A 110 11.18 -20.25 8.60
CA TYR A 110 11.39 -20.33 7.14
C TYR A 110 12.39 -19.30 6.66
N GLN A 111 12.86 -19.48 5.43
CA GLN A 111 13.73 -18.54 4.72
C GLN A 111 13.04 -18.02 3.48
N ILE A 112 13.44 -16.82 3.06
CA ILE A 112 13.02 -16.23 1.77
C ILE A 112 14.26 -15.93 0.95
N ASP A 113 14.31 -16.46 -0.28
CA ASP A 113 15.37 -16.15 -1.25
C ASP A 113 15.03 -14.86 -2.00
N LEU A 114 15.59 -13.73 -1.54
CA LEU A 114 15.37 -12.40 -2.08
C LEU A 114 16.00 -12.23 -3.47
N ALA A 115 17.16 -12.82 -3.71
CA ALA A 115 17.85 -12.69 -4.99
C ALA A 115 17.11 -13.43 -6.12
N GLN A 116 16.59 -14.62 -5.81
CA GLN A 116 15.75 -15.35 -6.76
C GLN A 116 14.42 -14.64 -6.98
N MET A 117 13.81 -14.07 -5.92
CA MET A 117 12.59 -13.29 -6.01
C MET A 117 12.77 -12.11 -6.96
N GLU A 118 13.77 -11.26 -6.75
CA GLU A 118 14.03 -10.10 -7.61
C GLU A 118 14.27 -10.51 -9.06
N THR A 119 15.02 -11.60 -9.30
CA THR A 119 15.35 -12.09 -10.64
C THR A 119 14.13 -12.64 -11.39
N ARG A 120 13.24 -13.36 -10.69
CA ARG A 120 12.11 -14.06 -11.33
C ARG A 120 10.86 -13.20 -11.50
N ILE A 121 10.69 -12.15 -10.67
CA ILE A 121 9.52 -11.26 -10.75
C ILE A 121 9.75 -10.08 -11.70
N LEU A 122 10.97 -9.90 -12.25
CA LEU A 122 11.25 -8.90 -13.27
C LEU A 122 10.32 -9.08 -14.49
N PRO A 123 9.81 -7.97 -15.07
CA PRO A 123 10.13 -6.56 -14.81
C PRO A 123 9.18 -5.84 -13.83
N SER A 124 8.20 -6.51 -13.21
CA SER A 124 7.21 -5.87 -12.33
C SER A 124 7.79 -5.29 -11.03
N VAL A 125 8.89 -5.83 -10.53
CA VAL A 125 9.79 -5.20 -9.54
C VAL A 125 9.24 -5.00 -8.13
N GLU A 126 8.06 -5.49 -7.83
CA GLU A 126 7.40 -5.41 -6.51
C GLU A 126 8.00 -6.43 -5.54
N THR A 127 9.30 -6.32 -5.35
CA THR A 127 10.09 -7.30 -4.62
C THR A 127 10.90 -6.66 -3.53
N SER A 128 11.12 -7.43 -2.47
CA SER A 128 12.23 -7.19 -1.56
C SER A 128 13.56 -7.40 -2.26
N LYS A 129 14.58 -6.65 -1.85
CA LYS A 129 15.88 -6.62 -2.52
C LYS A 129 17.02 -6.78 -1.54
N VAL A 130 18.07 -7.43 -1.98
CA VAL A 130 19.32 -7.57 -1.23
C VAL A 130 20.51 -7.07 -2.06
N ARG A 131 21.40 -6.34 -1.41
CA ARG A 131 22.70 -5.89 -1.91
C ARG A 131 23.78 -6.16 -0.86
N PRO A 132 25.05 -6.16 -1.18
CA PRO A 132 26.11 -6.43 -0.19
C PRO A 132 26.06 -5.55 1.06
N ARG A 133 25.50 -4.34 0.96
CA ARG A 133 25.47 -3.35 2.03
C ARG A 133 24.09 -2.69 2.23
N TYR A 134 23.05 -3.31 1.66
CA TYR A 134 21.67 -2.83 1.78
C TYR A 134 20.68 -3.99 1.65
N VAL A 135 19.61 -3.92 2.43
CA VAL A 135 18.42 -4.77 2.28
C VAL A 135 17.18 -3.89 2.39
N GLY A 136 16.32 -3.98 1.39
CA GLY A 136 15.00 -3.36 1.38
C GLY A 136 13.92 -4.43 1.32
N LEU A 137 13.06 -4.47 2.33
CA LEU A 137 12.01 -5.47 2.46
C LEU A 137 10.63 -4.84 2.39
N LEU A 138 9.75 -5.46 1.63
CA LEU A 138 8.32 -5.21 1.59
C LEU A 138 7.62 -6.31 2.40
N GLY A 139 6.89 -5.93 3.43
CA GLY A 139 6.34 -6.87 4.41
C GLY A 139 5.51 -8.00 3.78
N TYR A 140 4.68 -7.69 2.79
CA TYR A 140 3.86 -8.69 2.07
C TYR A 140 4.67 -9.71 1.28
N SER A 141 5.92 -9.40 0.92
CA SER A 141 6.77 -10.33 0.17
C SER A 141 7.60 -11.25 1.05
N VAL A 142 7.62 -11.03 2.37
CA VAL A 142 8.50 -11.78 3.30
C VAL A 142 7.77 -12.39 4.50
N PHE A 143 6.66 -11.81 4.95
CA PHE A 143 5.91 -12.31 6.10
C PHE A 143 4.72 -13.15 5.68
N ALA A 144 4.70 -14.41 6.08
CA ALA A 144 3.53 -15.28 6.04
C ALA A 144 2.67 -15.06 7.29
N PHE A 145 1.41 -15.50 7.27
CA PHE A 145 0.49 -15.44 8.41
C PHE A 145 -0.20 -16.78 8.66
N ILE A 146 -0.84 -16.92 9.81
CA ILE A 146 -1.71 -18.06 10.10
C ILE A 146 -3.15 -17.67 9.83
N ASP A 147 -3.80 -18.44 8.98
CA ASP A 147 -5.21 -18.28 8.60
C ASP A 147 -6.11 -18.21 9.86
N GLY A 148 -6.92 -17.16 9.94
CA GLY A 148 -7.77 -16.87 11.10
C GLY A 148 -7.09 -16.13 12.26
N LEU A 149 -5.81 -15.73 12.13
CA LEU A 149 -5.10 -14.93 13.13
C LEU A 149 -4.65 -13.55 12.61
N GLU A 150 -5.19 -13.10 11.47
CA GLU A 150 -4.79 -11.86 10.79
C GLU A 150 -5.05 -10.61 11.63
N ASP A 151 -6.08 -10.63 12.49
CA ASP A 151 -6.44 -9.50 13.34
C ASP A 151 -5.62 -9.44 14.65
N ARG A 152 -4.73 -10.43 14.88
CA ARG A 152 -3.89 -10.45 16.08
C ARG A 152 -2.81 -9.38 16.02
N LYS A 153 -2.60 -8.69 17.15
CA LYS A 153 -1.44 -7.81 17.33
C LYS A 153 -0.15 -8.62 17.15
N ILE A 154 0.85 -7.99 16.51
CA ILE A 154 2.14 -8.60 16.23
C ILE A 154 3.25 -7.74 16.88
N ASN A 155 4.18 -8.39 17.56
CA ASN A 155 5.46 -7.81 17.94
C ASN A 155 6.51 -8.32 16.96
N LEU A 156 7.28 -7.42 16.39
CA LEU A 156 8.33 -7.71 15.43
C LEU A 156 9.69 -7.40 16.04
N HIS A 157 10.59 -8.39 16.04
CA HIS A 157 11.99 -8.25 16.43
C HIS A 157 12.87 -8.42 15.19
N ILE A 158 13.73 -7.44 14.89
CA ILE A 158 14.59 -7.43 13.72
C ILE A 158 16.04 -7.46 14.16
N THR A 159 16.81 -8.37 13.59
CA THR A 159 18.27 -8.44 13.78
C THR A 159 18.99 -8.33 12.44
N ALA A 160 20.05 -7.53 12.40
CA ALA A 160 20.88 -7.28 11.23
C ALA A 160 22.37 -7.46 11.58
N PRO A 161 23.29 -7.43 10.60
CA PRO A 161 24.72 -7.42 10.88
C PRO A 161 25.12 -6.28 11.82
N GLN A 162 26.17 -6.49 12.60
CA GLN A 162 26.63 -5.50 13.58
C GLN A 162 26.83 -4.11 12.95
N SER A 163 26.33 -3.08 13.61
CA SER A 163 26.38 -1.67 13.19
C SER A 163 25.55 -1.31 11.95
N TRP A 164 24.69 -2.18 11.46
CA TRP A 164 23.75 -1.82 10.41
C TRP A 164 22.59 -1.04 11.00
N PRO A 165 22.27 0.16 10.50
CA PRO A 165 21.03 0.86 10.86
C PRO A 165 19.83 0.07 10.33
N ILE A 166 18.74 0.08 11.10
CA ILE A 166 17.46 -0.54 10.73
C ILE A 166 16.38 0.52 10.82
N LEU A 167 15.71 0.81 9.71
CA LEU A 167 14.49 1.62 9.65
C LEU A 167 13.31 0.70 9.37
N THR A 168 12.21 0.89 10.09
CA THR A 168 10.92 0.27 9.74
C THR A 168 9.80 1.29 9.84
N THR A 169 8.85 1.21 8.93
CA THR A 169 7.66 2.09 8.94
C THR A 169 6.71 1.80 10.10
N LEU A 170 6.81 0.62 10.72
CA LEU A 170 6.06 0.29 11.94
C LEU A 170 6.51 1.07 13.18
N ASN A 171 7.73 1.57 13.20
CA ASN A 171 8.27 2.46 14.23
C ASN A 171 9.26 3.44 13.58
N PRO A 172 8.75 4.39 12.79
CA PRO A 172 9.58 5.22 11.94
C PRO A 172 10.35 6.26 12.76
N GLN A 173 11.59 5.95 13.09
CA GLN A 173 12.55 6.85 13.70
C GLN A 173 13.85 6.78 12.93
N ILE A 174 14.56 7.89 12.82
CA ILE A 174 15.92 7.85 12.27
C ILE A 174 16.75 6.95 13.16
N PRO A 175 17.17 5.77 12.68
CA PRO A 175 17.82 4.78 13.53
C PRO A 175 19.23 5.21 13.92
N ALA A 176 19.58 4.91 15.16
CA ALA A 176 21.00 4.76 15.51
C ALA A 176 21.56 3.50 14.81
N PRO A 177 22.87 3.42 14.53
CA PRO A 177 23.46 2.22 13.94
C PRO A 177 23.47 1.07 14.96
N THR A 178 22.31 0.46 15.17
CA THR A 178 22.12 -0.71 16.04
C THR A 178 21.75 -1.91 15.18
N ALA A 179 22.26 -3.07 15.57
CA ALA A 179 21.94 -4.33 14.87
C ALA A 179 20.57 -4.91 15.27
N ILE A 180 19.78 -4.22 16.08
CA ILE A 180 18.52 -4.71 16.63
C ILE A 180 17.48 -3.59 16.58
N ALA A 181 16.28 -3.92 16.16
CA ALA A 181 15.11 -3.03 16.24
C ALA A 181 13.87 -3.82 16.66
N ASP A 182 13.04 -3.20 17.51
CA ASP A 182 11.76 -3.73 17.93
C ASP A 182 10.64 -2.82 17.40
N ALA A 183 9.57 -3.45 16.90
CA ALA A 183 8.40 -2.77 16.39
C ALA A 183 7.12 -3.55 16.71
N SER A 184 5.96 -2.97 16.45
CA SER A 184 4.69 -3.68 16.57
C SER A 184 3.70 -3.26 15.50
N ALA A 185 2.94 -4.23 15.00
CA ALA A 185 1.82 -4.01 14.09
C ALA A 185 0.50 -4.33 14.81
N PRO A 186 -0.58 -3.56 14.60
CA PRO A 186 -1.88 -3.84 15.19
C PRO A 186 -2.50 -5.13 14.67
N ASN A 187 -2.16 -5.56 13.46
CA ASN A 187 -2.66 -6.74 12.79
C ASN A 187 -1.71 -7.13 11.63
N TYR A 188 -2.03 -8.22 10.94
CA TYR A 188 -1.23 -8.68 9.80
C TYR A 188 -1.24 -7.68 8.63
N TYR A 189 -2.37 -7.00 8.37
CA TYR A 189 -2.42 -5.99 7.30
C TYR A 189 -1.34 -4.91 7.47
N ALA A 190 -1.18 -4.38 8.67
CA ALA A 190 -0.15 -3.38 8.93
C ALA A 190 1.28 -3.96 8.87
N LEU A 191 1.48 -5.24 9.24
CA LEU A 191 2.77 -5.91 9.06
C LEU A 191 3.09 -6.11 7.57
N ALA A 192 2.14 -6.59 6.80
CA ALA A 192 2.31 -6.83 5.37
C ALA A 192 2.52 -5.53 4.57
N ASP A 193 1.85 -4.44 4.97
CA ASP A 193 1.98 -3.11 4.35
C ASP A 193 3.22 -2.34 4.83
N SER A 194 4.07 -2.94 5.68
CA SER A 194 5.27 -2.28 6.23
C SER A 194 6.51 -2.47 5.35
N GLU A 195 7.44 -1.53 5.52
CA GLU A 195 8.77 -1.56 4.93
C GLU A 195 9.83 -1.72 6.02
N ILE A 196 10.89 -2.47 5.70
CA ILE A 196 12.06 -2.64 6.55
C ILE A 196 13.31 -2.42 5.71
N LEU A 197 14.06 -1.39 6.06
CA LEU A 197 15.29 -1.00 5.36
C LEU A 197 16.47 -1.15 6.31
N MET A 198 17.53 -1.77 5.85
CA MET A 198 18.72 -1.93 6.67
C MET A 198 19.99 -1.88 5.83
N GLY A 199 21.04 -1.35 6.41
CA GLY A 199 22.36 -1.38 5.79
C GLY A 199 23.12 -0.06 5.89
N PRO A 200 24.48 -0.12 5.84
CA PRO A 200 25.31 1.06 5.94
C PRO A 200 25.25 2.01 4.74
N ASP A 201 24.70 1.54 3.61
CA ASP A 201 24.51 2.39 2.41
C ASP A 201 23.12 3.03 2.37
N LEU A 202 22.27 2.79 3.38
CA LEU A 202 21.00 3.47 3.56
C LEU A 202 21.26 4.91 4.02
N GLN A 203 20.82 5.87 3.22
CA GLN A 203 20.92 7.30 3.50
C GLN A 203 19.57 7.82 4.00
N LEU A 204 19.58 8.61 5.07
CA LEU A 204 18.37 9.08 5.74
C LEU A 204 18.40 10.59 5.90
N ARG A 205 17.26 11.24 5.64
CA ARG A 205 16.99 12.64 5.96
C ARG A 205 15.61 12.79 6.54
N GLN A 206 15.49 13.71 7.50
CA GLN A 206 14.21 14.10 8.06
C GLN A 206 13.88 15.53 7.63
N PHE A 207 12.69 15.72 7.10
CA PHE A 207 12.14 17.01 6.73
C PHE A 207 10.97 17.35 7.64
N LEU A 208 11.05 18.49 8.30
CA LEU A 208 9.99 18.94 9.20
C LEU A 208 8.81 19.51 8.41
N GLY A 209 7.61 19.36 8.97
CA GLY A 209 6.37 19.86 8.40
C GLY A 209 5.20 19.52 9.32
N LYS A 210 3.94 19.73 8.89
CA LYS A 210 2.77 19.28 9.65
C LYS A 210 2.79 17.75 9.87
N ILE A 211 3.16 17.02 8.83
CA ILE A 211 3.49 15.61 8.88
C ILE A 211 5.01 15.53 8.66
N PRO A 212 5.82 15.16 9.64
CA PRO A 212 7.26 14.93 9.43
C PRO A 212 7.48 13.87 8.35
N LEU A 213 8.49 14.08 7.49
CA LEU A 213 8.88 13.16 6.43
C LEU A 213 10.24 12.55 6.75
N ILE A 214 10.35 11.22 6.76
CA ILE A 214 11.63 10.52 6.61
C ILE A 214 11.80 10.20 5.13
N PHE A 215 12.92 10.64 4.56
CA PHE A 215 13.35 10.32 3.21
C PHE A 215 14.51 9.34 3.30
N ALA A 216 14.24 8.09 2.96
CA ALA A 216 15.15 6.96 3.08
C ALA A 216 15.57 6.51 1.68
N VAL A 217 16.86 6.59 1.37
CA VAL A 217 17.39 6.37 0.03
C VAL A 217 18.49 5.32 0.04
N TYR A 218 18.35 4.34 -0.84
CA TYR A 218 19.45 3.53 -1.33
C TYR A 218 19.70 3.86 -2.79
N SER A 219 20.92 4.20 -3.15
CA SER A 219 21.25 4.59 -4.52
C SER A 219 22.56 3.96 -5.01
N GLU A 220 22.50 3.34 -6.20
CA GLU A 220 23.67 2.83 -6.93
C GLU A 220 24.28 3.87 -7.88
N THR A 221 23.83 5.13 -7.76
CA THR A 221 24.32 6.28 -8.52
C THR A 221 24.41 7.52 -7.63
N ALA A 222 24.91 8.63 -8.18
CA ALA A 222 24.91 9.89 -7.46
C ALA A 222 23.47 10.46 -7.39
N GLU A 223 23.05 10.84 -6.18
CA GLU A 223 21.75 11.42 -5.88
C GLU A 223 21.92 12.63 -4.97
N ASP A 224 21.12 13.68 -5.20
CA ASP A 224 21.03 14.81 -4.31
C ASP A 224 19.87 14.59 -3.32
N LEU A 225 20.19 13.95 -2.20
CA LEU A 225 19.27 13.57 -1.14
C LEU A 225 18.48 14.77 -0.58
N GLU A 226 19.10 15.95 -0.51
CA GLU A 226 18.43 17.15 -0.03
C GLU A 226 17.43 17.69 -1.06
N LEU A 227 17.83 17.76 -2.32
CA LEU A 227 16.99 18.29 -3.39
C LEU A 227 15.78 17.40 -3.63
N ASP A 228 15.99 16.08 -3.77
CA ASP A 228 14.87 15.15 -4.03
C ASP A 228 13.97 14.98 -2.81
N GLY A 229 14.55 14.96 -1.60
CA GLY A 229 13.79 14.99 -0.35
C GLY A 229 12.93 16.25 -0.18
N GLN A 230 13.37 17.40 -0.65
CA GLN A 230 12.57 18.63 -0.68
C GLN A 230 11.40 18.51 -1.69
N LEU A 231 11.56 17.82 -2.81
CA LEU A 231 10.45 17.53 -3.73
C LEU A 231 9.40 16.63 -3.05
N ALA A 232 9.84 15.58 -2.37
CA ALA A 232 8.95 14.69 -1.61
C ALA A 232 8.25 15.46 -0.46
N ARG A 233 8.97 16.32 0.27
CA ARG A 233 8.40 17.20 1.30
C ARG A 233 7.31 18.11 0.73
N GLN A 234 7.59 18.78 -0.39
CA GLN A 234 6.65 19.66 -1.07
C GLN A 234 5.41 18.90 -1.54
N ALA A 235 5.56 17.68 -2.06
CA ALA A 235 4.46 16.82 -2.44
C ALA A 235 3.54 16.52 -1.24
N LEU A 236 4.13 16.09 -0.13
CA LEU A 236 3.37 15.75 1.09
C LEU A 236 2.60 16.95 1.65
N ASP A 237 3.23 18.14 1.71
CA ASP A 237 2.57 19.35 2.20
C ASP A 237 1.37 19.76 1.33
N ARG A 238 1.51 19.63 0.01
CA ARG A 238 0.43 19.94 -0.94
C ARG A 238 -0.73 18.96 -0.84
N VAL A 239 -0.45 17.66 -0.79
CA VAL A 239 -1.46 16.61 -0.66
C VAL A 239 -2.17 16.71 0.69
N GLN A 240 -1.43 16.88 1.78
CA GLN A 240 -1.99 17.09 3.11
C GLN A 240 -2.90 18.35 3.17
N THR A 241 -2.49 19.43 2.49
CA THR A 241 -3.29 20.65 2.40
C THR A 241 -4.58 20.42 1.60
N TYR A 242 -4.51 19.66 0.50
CA TYR A 242 -5.66 19.32 -0.33
C TYR A 242 -6.70 18.50 0.45
N PHE A 243 -6.28 17.46 1.16
CA PHE A 243 -7.20 16.64 1.96
C PHE A 243 -7.59 17.29 3.30
N ALA A 244 -6.87 18.32 3.75
CA ALA A 244 -7.06 19.00 5.04
C ALA A 244 -7.06 18.04 6.24
N ASP A 245 -6.33 16.93 6.15
CA ASP A 245 -6.30 15.84 7.10
C ASP A 245 -4.86 15.41 7.41
N THR A 246 -4.63 14.89 8.61
CA THR A 246 -3.33 14.38 9.09
C THR A 246 -3.52 13.00 9.72
N PRO A 247 -3.78 11.94 8.92
CA PRO A 247 -4.20 10.65 9.45
C PRO A 247 -3.04 9.84 10.04
N PHE A 248 -1.81 10.26 9.86
CA PHE A 248 -0.60 9.61 10.37
C PHE A 248 0.36 10.64 11.00
N ARG A 249 1.19 10.18 11.93
CA ARG A 249 2.11 11.04 12.69
C ARG A 249 3.36 11.40 11.93
N GLN A 250 3.73 10.57 10.96
CA GLN A 250 4.93 10.69 10.15
C GLN A 250 4.71 9.96 8.84
N TYR A 251 5.39 10.39 7.78
CA TYR A 251 5.40 9.71 6.48
C TYR A 251 6.83 9.27 6.14
N THR A 252 6.98 8.10 5.54
CA THR A 252 8.26 7.61 5.05
C THR A 252 8.23 7.48 3.53
N VAL A 253 9.23 8.01 2.86
CA VAL A 253 9.52 7.68 1.46
C VAL A 253 10.74 6.78 1.43
N GLN A 254 10.56 5.58 0.90
CA GLN A 254 11.64 4.69 0.50
C GLN A 254 11.93 4.93 -0.98
N LEU A 255 13.14 5.38 -1.30
CA LEU A 255 13.62 5.52 -2.67
C LEU A 255 14.80 4.59 -2.92
N GLU A 256 14.68 3.76 -3.94
CA GLU A 256 15.74 2.92 -4.46
C GLU A 256 16.09 3.35 -5.88
N LEU A 257 17.35 3.68 -6.15
CA LEU A 257 17.86 4.04 -7.47
C LEU A 257 18.84 2.97 -7.93
N LEU A 258 18.36 2.08 -8.77
CA LEU A 258 18.99 0.80 -9.07
C LEU A 258 19.50 0.76 -10.51
N ARG A 259 20.63 0.10 -10.70
CA ARG A 259 21.10 -0.23 -12.06
C ARG A 259 20.24 -1.33 -12.64
N PRO A 260 19.99 -1.32 -13.97
CA PRO A 260 19.22 -2.36 -14.62
C PRO A 260 19.72 -3.77 -14.28
N LEU A 261 18.81 -4.68 -13.98
CA LEU A 261 19.10 -6.10 -13.74
C LEU A 261 18.64 -6.91 -14.94
N LEU A 262 19.52 -7.73 -15.51
CA LEU A 262 19.25 -8.53 -16.73
C LEU A 262 18.67 -7.72 -17.90
N ASN A 263 19.11 -6.47 -18.07
CA ASN A 263 18.64 -5.49 -19.05
C ASN A 263 17.17 -5.04 -18.83
N HIS A 264 16.63 -5.22 -17.65
CA HIS A 264 15.34 -4.66 -17.26
C HIS A 264 15.53 -3.45 -16.36
N ASP A 265 14.83 -2.36 -16.70
CA ASP A 265 14.80 -1.14 -15.93
C ASP A 265 13.82 -1.26 -14.76
N TYR A 266 14.12 -0.54 -13.66
CA TYR A 266 13.21 -0.42 -12.55
C TYR A 266 12.25 0.74 -12.76
N GLY A 267 10.98 0.53 -12.45
CA GLY A 267 9.93 1.52 -12.70
C GLY A 267 8.74 1.39 -11.76
N PHE A 268 8.96 0.81 -10.57
CA PHE A 268 7.93 0.53 -9.59
C PHE A 268 7.73 1.67 -8.60
N SER A 269 6.48 1.91 -8.23
CA SER A 269 6.12 2.72 -7.05
C SER A 269 4.81 2.23 -6.45
N GLN A 270 4.77 2.20 -5.12
CA GLN A 270 3.66 1.68 -4.35
C GLN A 270 3.36 2.57 -3.14
N GLU A 271 2.08 2.79 -2.90
CA GLU A 271 1.61 3.43 -1.69
C GLU A 271 1.40 2.44 -0.55
N HIS A 272 1.62 2.91 0.67
CA HIS A 272 1.33 2.22 1.91
C HIS A 272 0.47 3.08 2.84
N LEU A 273 0.15 2.60 4.04
CA LEU A 273 -0.70 3.33 5.00
C LEU A 273 -0.13 4.71 5.37
N ASP A 274 1.17 4.81 5.57
CA ASP A 274 1.90 6.02 6.00
C ASP A 274 3.31 6.09 5.40
N SER A 275 3.49 5.45 4.24
CA SER A 275 4.75 5.44 3.49
C SER A 275 4.51 5.24 2.00
N GLY A 276 5.56 5.35 1.21
CA GLY A 276 5.57 5.02 -0.20
C GLY A 276 6.93 4.49 -0.63
N THR A 277 6.90 3.38 -1.36
CA THR A 277 8.08 2.77 -1.98
C THR A 277 8.23 3.22 -3.42
N PHE A 278 9.46 3.59 -3.80
CA PHE A 278 9.82 4.00 -5.15
C PHE A 278 11.11 3.28 -5.55
N SER A 279 11.03 2.35 -6.49
CA SER A 279 12.19 1.63 -7.02
C SER A 279 12.35 1.99 -8.50
N PHE A 280 13.35 2.81 -8.80
CA PHE A 280 13.56 3.35 -10.12
C PHE A 280 14.94 3.01 -10.67
N SER A 281 15.06 3.04 -12.01
CA SER A 281 16.36 3.00 -12.65
C SER A 281 17.23 4.18 -12.25
N SER A 282 18.53 3.94 -12.16
CA SER A 282 19.53 4.91 -11.71
C SER A 282 19.54 6.22 -12.52
N GLU A 283 19.07 6.21 -13.78
CA GLU A 283 18.93 7.40 -14.61
C GLU A 283 17.87 8.39 -14.12
N ARG A 284 16.97 7.95 -13.22
CA ARG A 284 15.95 8.81 -12.61
C ARG A 284 16.44 9.58 -11.39
N ALA A 285 17.70 9.41 -11.00
CA ALA A 285 18.33 10.14 -9.93
C ALA A 285 18.23 11.67 -10.13
N ILE A 286 17.88 12.39 -9.07
CA ILE A 286 17.82 13.85 -9.06
C ILE A 286 19.16 14.41 -8.56
N THR A 287 19.73 15.31 -9.35
CA THR A 287 20.94 16.03 -9.00
C THR A 287 20.76 17.54 -9.22
N ALA A 288 21.73 18.34 -8.83
CA ALA A 288 21.70 19.78 -9.07
C ALA A 288 21.59 20.11 -10.59
N GLN A 289 22.07 19.23 -11.47
CA GLN A 289 22.03 19.37 -12.92
C GLN A 289 20.74 18.83 -13.55
N SER A 290 19.88 18.14 -12.80
CA SER A 290 18.64 17.59 -13.32
C SER A 290 17.73 18.69 -13.86
N PRO A 291 17.16 18.53 -15.08
CA PRO A 291 16.27 19.53 -15.66
C PRO A 291 14.99 19.67 -14.84
N GLN A 292 14.37 20.85 -14.91
CA GLN A 292 13.11 21.12 -14.17
C GLN A 292 12.00 20.11 -14.50
N GLN A 293 11.99 19.59 -15.74
CA GLN A 293 11.03 18.57 -16.14
C GLN A 293 11.19 17.27 -15.32
N ALA A 294 12.42 16.79 -15.08
CA ALA A 294 12.66 15.61 -14.27
C ALA A 294 12.21 15.83 -12.82
N ARG A 295 12.52 17.00 -12.24
CA ARG A 295 12.06 17.38 -10.90
C ARG A 295 10.53 17.42 -10.81
N ASN A 296 9.86 17.98 -11.82
CA ASN A 296 8.39 18.00 -11.86
C ASN A 296 7.79 16.59 -11.98
N VAL A 297 8.45 15.66 -12.66
CA VAL A 297 8.03 14.26 -12.75
C VAL A 297 8.12 13.59 -11.37
N ASN A 298 9.24 13.74 -10.64
CA ASN A 298 9.38 13.19 -9.31
C ASN A 298 8.39 13.82 -8.32
N LEU A 299 8.25 15.14 -8.32
CA LEU A 299 7.25 15.84 -7.50
C LEU A 299 5.84 15.29 -7.71
N PHE A 300 5.44 15.10 -8.98
CA PHE A 300 4.11 14.56 -9.30
C PHE A 300 3.97 13.10 -8.86
N ASN A 301 5.01 12.31 -9.07
CA ASN A 301 5.00 10.90 -8.69
C ASN A 301 4.88 10.74 -7.17
N TYR A 302 5.64 11.51 -6.39
CA TYR A 302 5.47 11.55 -4.94
C TYR A 302 4.06 11.99 -4.53
N ALA A 303 3.53 13.06 -5.11
CA ALA A 303 2.20 13.55 -4.79
C ALA A 303 1.10 12.53 -5.11
N HIS A 304 1.22 11.80 -6.23
CA HIS A 304 0.26 10.77 -6.64
C HIS A 304 0.22 9.62 -5.62
N HIS A 305 1.38 9.02 -5.30
CA HIS A 305 1.41 7.91 -4.33
C HIS A 305 1.11 8.36 -2.89
N MET A 306 1.49 9.59 -2.52
CA MET A 306 1.06 10.16 -1.23
C MET A 306 -0.46 10.35 -1.15
N ALA A 307 -1.14 10.75 -2.24
CA ALA A 307 -2.59 10.86 -2.28
C ALA A 307 -3.29 9.52 -2.02
N HIS A 308 -2.66 8.42 -2.42
CA HIS A 308 -3.18 7.08 -2.16
C HIS A 308 -3.21 6.71 -0.67
N SER A 309 -2.41 7.33 0.18
CA SER A 309 -2.51 7.15 1.63
C SER A 309 -3.84 7.67 2.19
N TRP A 310 -4.57 8.51 1.46
CA TRP A 310 -5.95 8.91 1.74
C TRP A 310 -6.95 8.09 0.90
N ILE A 311 -6.73 7.96 -0.41
CA ILE A 311 -7.55 7.24 -1.37
C ILE A 311 -6.65 6.27 -2.15
N PRO A 312 -6.80 4.93 -2.02
CA PRO A 312 -7.86 4.19 -1.35
C PRO A 312 -7.54 3.75 0.10
N LYS A 313 -6.34 3.95 0.63
CA LYS A 313 -5.95 3.35 1.92
C LYS A 313 -6.89 3.72 3.08
N ARG A 314 -7.60 4.85 3.02
CA ARG A 314 -8.54 5.31 4.07
C ARG A 314 -9.97 5.53 3.60
N ALA A 315 -10.17 5.86 2.33
CA ALA A 315 -11.50 5.92 1.70
C ALA A 315 -11.52 5.03 0.46
N TYR A 316 -12.21 3.92 0.52
CA TYR A 316 -12.20 2.86 -0.49
C TYR A 316 -13.60 2.36 -0.80
N GLY A 317 -13.81 1.97 -2.05
CA GLY A 317 -15.05 1.33 -2.51
C GLY A 317 -15.07 -0.18 -2.28
N ILE A 318 -16.22 -0.78 -2.59
CA ILE A 318 -16.42 -2.24 -2.48
C ILE A 318 -15.37 -2.99 -3.29
N GLY A 319 -14.93 -4.11 -2.72
CA GLY A 319 -13.93 -5.01 -3.28
C GLY A 319 -12.52 -4.73 -2.78
N TYR A 320 -12.21 -3.51 -2.31
CA TYR A 320 -10.88 -3.20 -1.80
C TYR A 320 -10.62 -3.81 -0.41
N PHE A 321 -11.63 -3.87 0.46
CA PHE A 321 -11.54 -4.41 1.81
C PHE A 321 -12.83 -5.15 2.21
N PRO A 322 -12.78 -6.30 2.96
CA PRO A 322 -11.59 -6.95 3.53
C PRO A 322 -10.64 -7.46 2.46
N PHE A 323 -9.33 -7.33 2.71
CA PHE A 323 -8.30 -7.67 1.74
C PHE A 323 -8.13 -9.20 1.66
N THR A 324 -7.98 -9.73 0.44
CA THR A 324 -7.71 -11.15 0.19
C THR A 324 -6.23 -11.34 -0.15
N TRP A 325 -5.52 -12.18 0.61
CA TRP A 325 -4.08 -12.32 0.51
C TRP A 325 -3.60 -13.35 -0.53
N GLU A 326 -4.45 -14.30 -0.87
CA GLU A 326 -4.10 -15.42 -1.74
C GLU A 326 -4.46 -15.19 -3.20
N MET A 327 -5.41 -14.33 -3.42
CA MET A 327 -5.91 -13.95 -4.74
C MET A 327 -6.13 -12.44 -4.78
N THR A 328 -5.87 -11.83 -5.91
CA THR A 328 -6.18 -10.42 -6.12
C THR A 328 -7.67 -10.16 -5.88
N PRO A 329 -8.03 -9.21 -5.02
CA PRO A 329 -9.43 -8.86 -4.81
C PRO A 329 -10.03 -8.28 -6.09
N VAL A 330 -11.29 -8.62 -6.36
CA VAL A 330 -12.04 -8.01 -7.48
C VAL A 330 -12.56 -6.65 -7.04
N ILE A 331 -12.00 -5.59 -7.61
CA ILE A 331 -12.29 -4.22 -7.20
C ILE A 331 -13.10 -3.51 -8.29
N ASP A 332 -14.33 -3.15 -7.97
CA ASP A 332 -15.23 -2.43 -8.89
C ASP A 332 -14.86 -0.95 -9.07
N THR A 333 -14.02 -0.42 -8.15
CA THR A 333 -13.75 1.01 -8.00
C THR A 333 -12.28 1.39 -8.22
N ILE A 334 -11.52 0.67 -9.03
CA ILE A 334 -10.13 1.06 -9.37
C ILE A 334 -10.11 2.44 -10.05
N TRP A 335 -11.14 2.76 -10.84
CA TRP A 335 -11.30 4.09 -11.41
C TRP A 335 -11.37 5.21 -10.37
N PHE A 336 -11.91 4.92 -9.18
CA PHE A 336 -11.89 5.84 -8.05
C PHE A 336 -10.51 5.83 -7.37
N ASN A 337 -10.00 4.65 -7.00
CA ASN A 337 -8.74 4.51 -6.32
C ASN A 337 -7.62 5.28 -7.06
N GLU A 338 -7.45 4.98 -8.33
CA GLU A 338 -6.38 5.51 -9.16
C GLU A 338 -6.74 6.86 -9.80
N GLY A 339 -7.95 6.95 -10.34
CA GLY A 339 -8.36 8.12 -11.08
C GLY A 339 -8.59 9.33 -10.19
N PHE A 340 -9.34 9.19 -9.10
CA PHE A 340 -9.58 10.29 -8.16
C PHE A 340 -8.33 10.61 -7.35
N GLY A 341 -7.52 9.60 -6.96
CA GLY A 341 -6.21 9.81 -6.35
C GLY A 341 -5.29 10.63 -7.24
N ARG A 342 -5.21 10.30 -8.53
CA ARG A 342 -4.43 11.03 -9.52
C ARG A 342 -4.95 12.46 -9.72
N TYR A 343 -6.27 12.65 -9.82
CA TYR A 343 -6.85 13.98 -9.93
C TYR A 343 -6.59 14.84 -8.69
N ALA A 344 -6.71 14.26 -7.50
CA ALA A 344 -6.37 14.91 -6.25
C ALA A 344 -4.91 15.39 -6.23
N ALA A 345 -3.96 14.57 -6.72
CA ALA A 345 -2.55 14.96 -6.84
C ALA A 345 -2.35 16.11 -7.85
N ILE A 346 -3.07 16.09 -8.99
CA ILE A 346 -3.04 17.20 -9.96
C ILE A 346 -3.49 18.50 -9.30
N GLU A 347 -4.62 18.49 -8.61
CA GLU A 347 -5.15 19.67 -7.93
C GLU A 347 -4.28 20.13 -6.76
N ALA A 348 -3.75 19.18 -5.95
CA ALA A 348 -2.84 19.50 -4.86
C ALA A 348 -1.58 20.22 -5.34
N ILE A 349 -0.99 19.78 -6.46
CA ILE A 349 0.17 20.46 -7.06
C ILE A 349 -0.26 21.81 -7.62
N ALA A 350 -1.36 21.87 -8.36
CA ALA A 350 -1.83 23.08 -9.00
C ALA A 350 -2.14 24.20 -7.99
N GLN A 351 -2.73 23.87 -6.84
CA GLN A 351 -3.03 24.84 -5.77
C GLN A 351 -1.76 25.51 -5.21
N GLY A 352 -0.61 24.86 -5.29
CA GLY A 352 0.67 25.42 -4.86
C GLY A 352 1.41 26.22 -5.95
N LEU A 353 0.81 26.46 -7.11
CA LEU A 353 1.41 27.19 -8.24
C LEU A 353 0.72 28.55 -8.44
N PRO A 354 1.43 29.53 -9.05
CA PRO A 354 0.80 30.75 -9.52
C PRO A 354 -0.39 30.43 -10.48
N PRO A 355 -1.46 31.25 -10.51
CA PRO A 355 -2.70 30.91 -11.25
C PRO A 355 -2.50 30.52 -12.71
N GLN A 356 -1.62 31.21 -13.44
CA GLN A 356 -1.34 30.92 -14.84
C GLN A 356 -0.59 29.58 -15.01
N GLU A 357 0.39 29.31 -14.15
CA GLU A 357 1.13 28.04 -14.15
C GLU A 357 0.22 26.88 -13.74
N ALA A 358 -0.64 27.08 -12.73
CA ALA A 358 -1.63 26.12 -12.31
C ALA A 358 -2.58 25.71 -13.44
N ALA A 359 -3.10 26.70 -14.20
CA ALA A 359 -3.96 26.45 -15.34
C ALA A 359 -3.23 25.67 -16.45
N ALA A 360 -2.00 26.05 -16.76
CA ALA A 360 -1.18 25.36 -17.77
C ALA A 360 -0.86 23.91 -17.33
N PHE A 361 -0.51 23.71 -16.06
CA PHE A 361 -0.23 22.39 -15.50
C PHE A 361 -1.47 21.46 -15.58
N ARG A 362 -2.65 21.94 -15.12
CA ARG A 362 -3.90 21.17 -15.24
C ARG A 362 -4.19 20.80 -16.70
N ALA A 363 -4.14 21.78 -17.60
CA ALA A 363 -4.40 21.55 -19.01
C ALA A 363 -3.45 20.49 -19.61
N GLN A 364 -2.17 20.54 -19.26
CA GLN A 364 -1.18 19.56 -19.71
C GLN A 364 -1.49 18.15 -19.16
N GLN A 365 -1.82 18.03 -17.87
CA GLN A 365 -2.13 16.72 -17.26
C GLN A 365 -3.41 16.13 -17.87
N LEU A 366 -4.48 16.92 -18.01
CA LEU A 366 -5.72 16.44 -18.61
C LEU A 366 -5.55 16.09 -20.11
N ALA A 367 -4.73 16.84 -20.86
CA ALA A 367 -4.43 16.52 -22.24
C ALA A 367 -3.71 15.16 -22.37
N ARG A 368 -2.77 14.85 -21.46
CA ARG A 368 -2.10 13.52 -21.42
C ARG A 368 -3.11 12.39 -21.15
N LEU A 369 -4.04 12.60 -20.21
CA LEU A 369 -5.07 11.60 -19.93
C LEU A 369 -6.00 11.38 -21.11
N ARG A 370 -6.43 12.45 -21.81
CA ARG A 370 -7.21 12.33 -23.05
C ARG A 370 -6.45 11.58 -24.14
N HIS A 371 -5.18 11.88 -24.33
CA HIS A 371 -4.35 11.19 -25.29
C HIS A 371 -4.29 9.68 -25.03
N ILE A 372 -4.22 9.23 -23.78
CA ILE A 372 -4.30 7.80 -23.41
C ILE A 372 -5.60 7.18 -23.92
N LEU A 373 -6.73 7.86 -23.75
CA LEU A 373 -8.03 7.36 -24.22
C LEU A 373 -8.14 7.37 -25.74
N ASP A 374 -7.67 8.45 -26.39
CA ASP A 374 -7.75 8.60 -27.85
C ASP A 374 -6.90 7.53 -28.58
N THR A 375 -5.78 7.14 -27.97
CA THR A 375 -4.87 6.13 -28.52
C THR A 375 -5.15 4.70 -28.05
N ALA A 376 -6.07 4.52 -27.10
CA ALA A 376 -6.43 3.20 -26.61
C ALA A 376 -7.11 2.35 -27.71
N PRO A 377 -6.87 1.03 -27.74
CA PRO A 377 -7.54 0.16 -28.70
C PRO A 377 -9.06 0.14 -28.46
N PRO A 378 -9.88 -0.09 -29.52
CA PRO A 378 -11.34 -0.01 -29.41
C PRO A 378 -11.95 -0.90 -28.33
N PHE A 379 -11.39 -2.10 -28.10
CA PHE A 379 -11.93 -3.01 -27.06
C PHE A 379 -11.82 -2.41 -25.64
N LEU A 380 -10.76 -1.65 -25.33
CA LEU A 380 -10.64 -0.96 -24.05
C LEU A 380 -11.53 0.28 -23.98
N ARG A 381 -11.58 1.07 -25.07
CA ARG A 381 -12.41 2.29 -25.11
C ARG A 381 -13.89 2.00 -24.93
N ASN A 382 -14.39 0.90 -25.48
CA ASN A 382 -15.80 0.53 -25.46
C ASN A 382 -16.18 -0.33 -24.25
N MET A 383 -15.23 -0.73 -23.43
CA MET A 383 -15.50 -1.53 -22.23
C MET A 383 -16.17 -0.65 -21.16
N PRO A 384 -17.30 -1.09 -20.52
CA PRO A 384 -17.86 -0.39 -19.37
C PRO A 384 -16.83 -0.22 -18.26
N LEU A 385 -16.84 0.93 -17.58
CA LEU A 385 -15.78 1.27 -16.63
C LEU A 385 -15.72 0.33 -15.41
N GLU A 386 -16.88 -0.18 -14.97
CA GLU A 386 -16.95 -1.20 -13.92
C GLU A 386 -16.29 -2.51 -14.37
N VAL A 387 -16.57 -2.96 -15.60
CA VAL A 387 -15.91 -4.15 -16.17
C VAL A 387 -14.42 -3.93 -16.30
N LEU A 388 -14.00 -2.76 -16.80
CA LEU A 388 -12.60 -2.40 -16.94
C LEU A 388 -11.88 -2.40 -15.56
N SER A 389 -12.54 -1.92 -14.49
CA SER A 389 -11.99 -1.98 -13.13
C SER A 389 -11.78 -3.42 -12.66
N ARG A 390 -12.75 -4.29 -12.86
CA ARG A 390 -12.63 -5.71 -12.51
C ARG A 390 -11.53 -6.41 -13.28
N GLU A 391 -11.44 -6.17 -14.58
CA GLU A 391 -10.35 -6.71 -15.41
C GLU A 391 -8.99 -6.15 -14.99
N ALA A 392 -8.90 -4.85 -14.67
CA ALA A 392 -7.69 -4.21 -14.18
C ALA A 392 -7.21 -4.80 -12.84
N SER A 393 -8.10 -5.37 -12.02
CA SER A 393 -7.72 -6.07 -10.79
C SER A 393 -6.73 -7.23 -11.04
N PHE A 394 -6.71 -7.79 -12.23
CA PHE A 394 -5.87 -8.93 -12.60
C PHE A 394 -4.87 -8.62 -13.72
N LEU A 395 -5.20 -7.66 -14.58
CA LEU A 395 -4.45 -7.41 -15.82
C LEU A 395 -3.61 -6.13 -15.77
N TYR A 396 -3.72 -5.34 -14.71
CA TYR A 396 -3.05 -4.04 -14.63
C TYR A 396 -1.54 -4.13 -14.92
N ALA A 397 -0.84 -5.04 -14.25
CA ALA A 397 0.58 -5.20 -14.43
C ALA A 397 0.96 -5.99 -15.68
N SER A 398 0.17 -7.00 -16.07
CA SER A 398 0.43 -7.83 -17.27
C SER A 398 0.06 -7.14 -18.58
N ASP A 399 -0.93 -6.24 -18.57
CA ASP A 399 -1.26 -5.34 -19.68
C ASP A 399 -1.54 -3.92 -19.16
N PHE A 400 -0.48 -3.13 -19.05
CA PHE A 400 -0.50 -1.78 -18.50
C PHE A 400 -1.44 -0.82 -19.26
N ARG A 401 -1.84 -1.14 -20.49
CA ARG A 401 -2.87 -0.38 -21.22
C ARG A 401 -4.21 -0.41 -20.50
N THR A 402 -4.55 -1.53 -19.84
CA THR A 402 -5.75 -1.68 -19.00
C THR A 402 -5.69 -0.73 -17.81
N GLY A 403 -4.61 -0.74 -17.05
CA GLY A 403 -4.40 0.18 -15.93
C GLY A 403 -4.43 1.64 -16.36
N MET A 404 -3.66 2.01 -17.38
CA MET A 404 -3.62 3.40 -17.89
C MET A 404 -4.98 3.88 -18.36
N ASN A 405 -5.84 3.01 -18.91
CA ASN A 405 -7.17 3.39 -19.36
C ASN A 405 -8.12 3.63 -18.18
N VAL A 406 -8.14 2.75 -17.17
CA VAL A 406 -8.98 2.95 -15.98
C VAL A 406 -8.56 4.20 -15.19
N PHE A 407 -7.27 4.47 -15.08
CA PHE A 407 -6.73 5.70 -14.47
C PHE A 407 -7.19 6.95 -15.20
N ALA A 408 -7.02 6.96 -16.53
CA ALA A 408 -7.36 8.12 -17.34
C ALA A 408 -8.85 8.43 -17.28
N ARG A 409 -9.71 7.41 -17.39
CA ARG A 409 -11.18 7.58 -17.32
C ARG A 409 -11.62 8.08 -15.94
N GLY A 410 -11.12 7.48 -14.86
CA GLY A 410 -11.43 7.92 -13.51
C GLY A 410 -10.97 9.36 -13.23
N ALA A 411 -9.76 9.74 -13.66
CA ALA A 411 -9.24 11.10 -13.46
C ALA A 411 -9.97 12.16 -14.29
N LEU A 412 -10.36 11.83 -15.52
CA LEU A 412 -11.15 12.73 -16.37
C LEU A 412 -12.59 12.89 -15.86
N MET A 413 -13.20 11.81 -15.36
CA MET A 413 -14.49 11.86 -14.67
C MET A 413 -14.42 12.76 -13.42
N ALA A 414 -13.39 12.62 -12.61
CA ALA A 414 -13.16 13.47 -11.45
C ALA A 414 -13.01 14.96 -11.85
N ALA A 415 -12.27 15.23 -12.94
CA ALA A 415 -12.11 16.59 -13.48
C ALA A 415 -13.44 17.18 -13.96
N GLU A 416 -14.30 16.37 -14.59
CA GLU A 416 -15.63 16.80 -15.04
C GLU A 416 -16.55 17.08 -13.86
N MET A 417 -16.57 16.21 -12.85
CA MET A 417 -17.31 16.43 -11.61
C MET A 417 -16.84 17.70 -10.88
N ASP A 418 -15.54 17.94 -10.80
CA ASP A 418 -15.00 19.16 -10.17
C ASP A 418 -15.45 20.43 -10.93
N ASN A 419 -15.39 20.39 -12.27
CA ASN A 419 -15.85 21.51 -13.10
C ASN A 419 -17.36 21.78 -12.92
N GLU A 420 -18.17 20.74 -12.85
CA GLU A 420 -19.62 20.87 -12.63
C GLU A 420 -19.93 21.47 -11.25
N ILE A 421 -19.27 20.96 -10.20
CA ILE A 421 -19.42 21.47 -8.84
C ILE A 421 -19.01 22.95 -8.78
N ARG A 422 -17.85 23.31 -9.32
CA ARG A 422 -17.38 24.70 -9.34
C ARG A 422 -18.32 25.60 -10.10
N THR A 423 -18.82 25.18 -11.24
CA THR A 423 -19.73 25.94 -12.08
C THR A 423 -21.05 26.19 -11.35
N LYS A 424 -21.70 25.16 -10.83
CA LYS A 424 -22.99 25.28 -10.12
C LYS A 424 -22.90 26.03 -8.80
N THR A 425 -21.74 26.03 -8.17
CA THR A 425 -21.53 26.73 -6.88
C THR A 425 -20.85 28.09 -7.03
N ALA A 426 -20.65 28.58 -8.25
CA ALA A 426 -19.87 29.79 -8.54
C ALA A 426 -18.49 29.79 -7.85
N GLY A 427 -17.80 28.62 -7.88
CA GLY A 427 -16.47 28.40 -7.32
C GLY A 427 -16.41 28.27 -5.80
N LYS A 428 -17.56 28.24 -5.10
CA LYS A 428 -17.58 28.12 -3.62
C LYS A 428 -17.28 26.70 -3.13
N LYS A 429 -17.54 25.70 -3.96
CA LYS A 429 -17.30 24.28 -3.71
C LYS A 429 -16.57 23.65 -4.86
N SER A 430 -15.93 22.51 -4.58
CA SER A 430 -15.14 21.74 -5.52
C SER A 430 -15.24 20.24 -5.20
N LEU A 431 -14.67 19.37 -6.02
CA LEU A 431 -14.53 17.95 -5.72
C LEU A 431 -13.68 17.71 -4.45
N GLN A 432 -12.77 18.62 -4.13
CA GLN A 432 -12.00 18.57 -2.88
C GLN A 432 -12.91 18.52 -1.65
N ASP A 433 -13.97 19.36 -1.60
CA ASP A 433 -14.95 19.35 -0.49
C ASP A 433 -15.66 17.99 -0.38
N ALA A 434 -16.01 17.39 -1.52
CA ALA A 434 -16.67 16.09 -1.59
C ALA A 434 -15.75 14.96 -1.11
N LEU A 435 -14.48 14.96 -1.51
CA LEU A 435 -13.49 13.98 -1.09
C LEU A 435 -13.14 14.09 0.40
N GLN A 436 -13.03 15.30 0.94
CA GLN A 436 -12.87 15.52 2.38
C GLN A 436 -14.06 14.98 3.18
N ALA A 437 -15.29 15.19 2.69
CA ALA A 437 -16.49 14.64 3.30
C ALA A 437 -16.51 13.10 3.27
N LEU A 438 -16.08 12.50 2.16
CA LEU A 438 -15.97 11.05 2.02
C LEU A 438 -14.93 10.46 2.98
N LEU A 439 -13.78 11.11 3.14
CA LEU A 439 -12.77 10.70 4.13
C LEU A 439 -13.31 10.77 5.56
N ALA A 440 -14.01 11.85 5.91
CA ALA A 440 -14.64 11.96 7.22
C ALA A 440 -15.70 10.88 7.46
N TRP A 441 -16.48 10.54 6.44
CA TRP A 441 -17.44 9.44 6.49
C TRP A 441 -16.74 8.09 6.67
N SER A 442 -15.66 7.82 5.92
CA SER A 442 -14.88 6.58 6.00
C SER A 442 -14.25 6.40 7.38
N ALA A 443 -13.71 7.49 7.96
CA ALA A 443 -13.14 7.48 9.32
C ALA A 443 -14.17 7.17 10.41
N GLN A 444 -15.47 7.46 10.19
CA GLN A 444 -16.54 7.16 11.12
C GLN A 444 -17.12 5.74 10.94
N ASN A 445 -17.15 5.25 9.70
CA ASN A 445 -17.85 4.01 9.37
C ASN A 445 -16.93 2.79 9.27
N HIS A 446 -15.62 2.97 9.07
CA HIS A 446 -14.61 1.90 8.98
C HIS A 446 -14.99 0.77 8.02
N ARG A 447 -15.57 1.11 6.88
CA ARG A 447 -15.98 0.15 5.85
C ARG A 447 -15.93 0.77 4.45
N ALA A 448 -15.95 -0.10 3.45
CA ALA A 448 -16.08 0.31 2.04
C ALA A 448 -17.39 1.09 1.81
N PHE A 449 -17.32 2.12 0.98
CA PHE A 449 -18.51 2.82 0.50
C PHE A 449 -19.12 2.09 -0.72
N GLN A 450 -20.43 2.22 -0.87
CA GLN A 450 -21.13 1.93 -2.11
C GLN A 450 -21.15 3.17 -3.01
N ILE A 451 -21.19 3.01 -4.33
CA ILE A 451 -21.20 4.14 -5.28
C ILE A 451 -22.34 5.11 -4.96
N LYS A 452 -23.53 4.60 -4.63
CA LYS A 452 -24.67 5.45 -4.25
C LYS A 452 -24.42 6.24 -2.96
N GLU A 453 -23.71 5.66 -1.98
CA GLU A 453 -23.34 6.38 -0.75
C GLU A 453 -22.34 7.49 -1.05
N MET A 454 -21.33 7.21 -1.89
CA MET A 454 -20.38 8.22 -2.34
C MET A 454 -21.07 9.41 -2.98
N LEU A 455 -22.01 9.18 -3.90
CA LEU A 455 -22.77 10.24 -4.57
C LEU A 455 -23.62 11.05 -3.58
N ASN A 456 -24.27 10.37 -2.63
CA ASN A 456 -25.04 11.06 -1.58
C ASN A 456 -24.15 11.94 -0.69
N ILE A 457 -22.94 11.47 -0.37
CA ILE A 457 -21.95 12.23 0.41
C ILE A 457 -21.48 13.45 -0.41
N PHE A 458 -21.18 13.26 -1.68
CA PHE A 458 -20.77 14.34 -2.60
C PHE A 458 -21.86 15.41 -2.72
N HIS A 459 -23.11 14.98 -2.91
CA HIS A 459 -24.26 15.88 -2.96
C HIS A 459 -24.42 16.64 -1.63
N ALA A 460 -24.35 15.95 -0.49
CA ALA A 460 -24.48 16.60 0.82
C ALA A 460 -23.38 17.65 1.07
N ALA A 461 -22.16 17.39 0.61
CA ALA A 461 -21.01 18.29 0.80
C ALA A 461 -21.04 19.53 -0.14
N THR A 462 -21.58 19.37 -1.35
CA THR A 462 -21.48 20.38 -2.42
C THR A 462 -22.81 21.00 -2.84
N ASN A 463 -23.94 20.35 -2.49
CA ASN A 463 -25.29 20.63 -2.99
C ASN A 463 -25.40 20.55 -4.54
N VAL A 464 -24.57 19.70 -5.16
CA VAL A 464 -24.55 19.44 -6.60
C VAL A 464 -24.70 17.94 -6.85
N ASP A 465 -25.61 17.59 -7.77
CA ASP A 465 -25.75 16.23 -8.26
C ASP A 465 -24.79 15.99 -9.42
N VAL A 466 -24.01 14.92 -9.32
CA VAL A 466 -23.03 14.50 -10.33
C VAL A 466 -23.31 13.08 -10.87
N GLN A 467 -24.54 12.56 -10.64
CA GLN A 467 -24.96 11.23 -11.09
C GLN A 467 -24.84 11.09 -12.62
N ASP A 468 -25.33 12.07 -13.38
CA ASP A 468 -25.29 12.03 -14.84
C ASP A 468 -23.87 11.92 -15.40
N ILE A 469 -22.89 12.56 -14.73
CA ILE A 469 -21.47 12.47 -15.10
C ILE A 469 -20.96 11.06 -14.82
N LEU A 470 -21.26 10.51 -13.65
CA LEU A 470 -20.88 9.13 -13.33
C LEU A 470 -21.45 8.16 -14.38
N ASP A 471 -22.76 8.24 -14.66
CA ASP A 471 -23.45 7.35 -15.59
C ASP A 471 -22.85 7.42 -17.01
N HIS A 472 -22.50 8.64 -17.47
CA HIS A 472 -21.83 8.85 -18.74
C HIS A 472 -20.48 8.13 -18.84
N TRP A 473 -19.68 8.17 -17.76
CA TRP A 473 -18.36 7.54 -17.75
C TRP A 473 -18.41 6.03 -17.49
N MET A 474 -19.40 5.57 -16.73
CA MET A 474 -19.57 4.14 -16.44
C MET A 474 -20.02 3.37 -17.67
N HIS A 475 -20.82 3.99 -18.54
CA HIS A 475 -21.35 3.37 -19.75
C HIS A 475 -20.80 4.11 -20.98
N PRO A 476 -19.91 3.50 -21.79
CA PRO A 476 -19.46 4.12 -23.02
C PRO A 476 -20.67 4.38 -23.96
N PRO A 477 -20.63 5.44 -24.77
CA PRO A 477 -21.71 5.71 -25.72
C PRO A 477 -21.90 4.49 -26.62
N THR A 478 -23.11 3.98 -26.66
CA THR A 478 -23.53 2.97 -27.64
C THR A 478 -23.47 3.66 -29.01
N ASN A 479 -22.52 3.25 -29.86
CA ASN A 479 -22.44 3.66 -31.26
C ASN A 479 -23.66 3.16 -32.04
#